data_c191fca8922a7eb780adf123bc6cfb8b
#
_entry.id   c191fca8922a7eb780adf123bc6cfb8b
#
_cell.length_a   1.000
_cell.length_b   1.000
_cell.length_c   1.000
_cell.angle_alpha   90.00
_cell.angle_beta   90.00
_cell.angle_gamma   90.00
#
_symmetry.space_group_name_H-M   'P 1'
#
loop_
_entity.id
_entity.type
_entity.pdbx_description
1 polymer ?
#
loop_
_entity_poly.entity_id
_entity_poly.type
_entity_poly.pdbx_seq_one_letter_code
_entity_poly.pdbx_strand_id
1 'polypeptide(L)'
;MTPPETTTMNRAQSIALIVLRTLIGWHFLYEAYFKFMSPAWTRGGAPLTPWTSAGYLQGSSGPLGAIFHRLVNAGWTAWLDRGVKIALLVIGLSLILGLFTRVGLWLALAMLSLFYLLYVPTLGIPQPNNEGTYLIVNKTLIEAAAVAVLLMFDTGRIAGLDFFLRRRKYSS
;
A
#
# COMPACT_ATOMS: atom_id res chain seq x y z
N MET A 1 37.97 9.18 -18.48
CA MET A 1 36.64 8.97 -17.90
C MET A 1 36.75 7.77 -16.97
N THR A 2 36.79 7.98 -15.66
CA THR A 2 36.72 6.91 -14.66
C THR A 2 35.34 6.29 -14.72
N PRO A 3 35.18 4.95 -14.75
CA PRO A 3 33.86 4.33 -14.71
C PRO A 3 33.15 4.75 -13.42
N PRO A 4 31.83 4.93 -13.45
CA PRO A 4 31.08 5.29 -12.25
C PRO A 4 31.30 4.20 -11.20
N GLU A 5 31.74 4.59 -10.01
CA GLU A 5 31.83 3.70 -8.86
C GLU A 5 30.45 3.08 -8.62
N THR A 6 30.33 1.80 -8.83
CA THR A 6 29.16 1.03 -8.42
C THR A 6 29.14 1.01 -6.88
N THR A 7 28.46 1.96 -6.29
CA THR A 7 28.32 2.06 -4.84
C THR A 7 27.51 0.83 -4.38
N THR A 8 28.21 -0.19 -3.91
CA THR A 8 27.59 -1.37 -3.31
C THR A 8 26.96 -0.97 -1.98
N MET A 9 25.65 -1.27 -1.81
CA MET A 9 24.97 -1.02 -0.55
C MET A 9 25.66 -1.73 0.61
N ASN A 10 25.87 -1.03 1.71
CA ASN A 10 26.38 -1.63 2.92
C ASN A 10 25.30 -2.48 3.63
N ARG A 11 25.72 -3.31 4.58
CA ARG A 11 24.83 -4.22 5.31
C ARG A 11 23.70 -3.48 6.07
N ALA A 12 24.01 -2.33 6.66
CA ALA A 12 23.03 -1.54 7.41
C ALA A 12 21.94 -0.96 6.48
N GLN A 13 22.33 -0.45 5.31
CA GLN A 13 21.39 0.03 4.30
C GLN A 13 20.47 -1.09 3.82
N SER A 14 21.00 -2.26 3.56
CA SER A 14 20.21 -3.43 3.14
C SER A 14 19.21 -3.83 4.21
N ILE A 15 19.62 -3.88 5.49
CA ILE A 15 18.73 -4.20 6.61
C ILE A 15 17.62 -3.15 6.73
N ALA A 16 17.95 -1.86 6.67
CA ALA A 16 16.99 -0.77 6.77
C ALA A 16 15.90 -0.87 5.68
N LEU A 17 16.28 -1.14 4.43
CA LEU A 17 15.35 -1.31 3.32
C LEU A 17 14.46 -2.56 3.47
N ILE A 18 15.02 -3.67 3.97
CA ILE A 18 14.23 -4.89 4.25
C ILE A 18 13.22 -4.62 5.36
N VAL A 19 13.62 -3.95 6.43
CA VAL A 19 12.73 -3.56 7.54
C VAL A 19 11.61 -2.65 7.01
N LEU A 20 11.96 -1.61 6.25
CA LEU A 20 10.97 -0.71 5.66
C LEU A 20 9.96 -1.46 4.78
N ARG A 21 10.43 -2.35 3.90
CA ARG A 21 9.57 -3.19 3.07
C ARG A 21 8.62 -4.05 3.91
N THR A 22 9.16 -4.66 4.96
CA THR A 22 8.37 -5.54 5.84
C THR A 22 7.31 -4.76 6.61
N LEU A 23 7.62 -3.56 7.10
CA LEU A 23 6.66 -2.70 7.80
C LEU A 23 5.53 -2.24 6.86
N ILE A 24 5.86 -1.83 5.64
CA ILE A 24 4.85 -1.48 4.63
C ILE A 24 4.01 -2.71 4.28
N GLY A 25 4.65 -3.87 4.06
CA GLY A 25 3.93 -5.13 3.81
C GLY A 25 2.99 -5.51 4.94
N TRP A 26 3.43 -5.32 6.20
CA TRP A 26 2.59 -5.55 7.37
C TRP A 26 1.39 -4.59 7.43
N HIS A 27 1.60 -3.30 7.13
CA HIS A 27 0.51 -2.33 7.06
C HIS A 27 -0.57 -2.77 6.06
N PHE A 28 -0.20 -3.11 4.83
CA PHE A 28 -1.14 -3.60 3.83
C PHE A 28 -1.84 -4.91 4.24
N LEU A 29 -1.10 -5.85 4.83
CA LEU A 29 -1.66 -7.12 5.28
C LEU A 29 -2.65 -6.93 6.43
N TYR A 30 -2.33 -6.07 7.40
CA TYR A 30 -3.21 -5.75 8.51
C TYR A 30 -4.48 -5.04 8.04
N GLU A 31 -4.36 -4.10 7.11
CA GLU A 31 -5.51 -3.44 6.48
C GLU A 31 -6.42 -4.44 5.73
N ALA A 32 -5.83 -5.42 5.04
CA ALA A 32 -6.59 -6.50 4.42
C ALA A 32 -7.33 -7.33 5.47
N TYR A 33 -6.62 -7.80 6.50
CA TYR A 33 -7.20 -8.58 7.59
C TYR A 33 -8.38 -7.85 8.24
N PHE A 34 -8.20 -6.55 8.56
CA PHE A 34 -9.24 -5.74 9.15
C PHE A 34 -10.49 -5.65 8.27
N LYS A 35 -10.32 -5.45 6.96
CA LYS A 35 -11.43 -5.33 6.00
C LYS A 35 -12.13 -6.66 5.72
N PHE A 36 -11.42 -7.78 5.83
CA PHE A 36 -12.03 -9.11 5.70
C PHE A 36 -12.78 -9.54 6.96
N MET A 37 -12.16 -9.36 8.12
CA MET A 37 -12.65 -9.95 9.39
C MET A 37 -13.52 -8.98 10.18
N SER A 38 -13.36 -7.65 10.00
CA SER A 38 -14.02 -6.61 10.80
C SER A 38 -14.01 -6.96 12.31
N PRO A 39 -12.83 -7.16 12.93
CA PRO A 39 -12.71 -7.78 14.24
C PRO A 39 -13.38 -6.95 15.33
N ALA A 40 -14.17 -7.58 16.19
CA ALA A 40 -14.98 -6.93 17.22
C ALA A 40 -14.15 -6.16 18.27
N TRP A 41 -12.92 -6.61 18.55
CA TRP A 41 -12.03 -6.00 19.54
C TRP A 41 -11.58 -4.57 19.20
N THR A 42 -11.69 -4.16 17.93
CA THR A 42 -11.34 -2.79 17.49
C THR A 42 -12.44 -1.77 17.79
N ARG A 43 -13.64 -2.21 18.23
CA ARG A 43 -14.79 -1.34 18.48
C ARG A 43 -15.48 -1.59 19.83
N GLY A 44 -14.74 -2.00 20.84
CA GLY A 44 -15.29 -2.16 22.18
C GLY A 44 -16.42 -3.18 22.30
N GLY A 45 -16.42 -4.24 21.48
CA GLY A 45 -17.39 -5.34 21.56
C GLY A 45 -18.76 -5.06 20.90
N ALA A 46 -18.94 -3.91 20.22
CA ALA A 46 -20.17 -3.66 19.48
C ALA A 46 -20.27 -4.57 18.24
N PRO A 47 -21.48 -5.00 17.83
CA PRO A 47 -21.67 -5.72 16.58
C PRO A 47 -21.13 -4.92 15.40
N LEU A 48 -20.29 -5.54 14.57
CA LEU A 48 -19.68 -4.87 13.42
C LEU A 48 -20.48 -5.15 12.17
N THR A 49 -20.80 -4.09 11.46
CA THR A 49 -21.26 -4.21 10.08
C THR A 49 -20.09 -4.63 9.18
N PRO A 50 -20.31 -5.47 8.17
CA PRO A 50 -19.28 -5.78 7.19
C PRO A 50 -18.66 -4.50 6.62
N TRP A 51 -17.33 -4.50 6.46
CA TRP A 51 -16.65 -3.35 5.90
C TRP A 51 -17.05 -3.10 4.45
N THR A 52 -17.33 -1.85 4.12
CA THR A 52 -17.58 -1.37 2.77
C THR A 52 -16.85 -0.05 2.50
N SER A 53 -16.43 0.14 1.27
CA SER A 53 -15.82 1.39 0.80
C SER A 53 -16.83 2.49 0.46
N ALA A 54 -18.14 2.19 0.46
CA ALA A 54 -19.18 3.10 -0.03
C ALA A 54 -19.10 4.50 0.59
N GLY A 55 -19.09 4.58 1.93
CA GLY A 55 -19.00 5.87 2.63
C GLY A 55 -17.70 6.62 2.37
N TYR A 56 -16.59 5.89 2.29
CA TYR A 56 -15.28 6.46 1.96
C TYR A 56 -15.28 7.05 0.54
N LEU A 57 -15.80 6.30 -0.44
CA LEU A 57 -15.83 6.74 -1.84
C LEU A 57 -16.80 7.89 -2.07
N GLN A 58 -18.00 7.85 -1.44
CA GLN A 58 -18.96 8.94 -1.54
C GLN A 58 -18.51 10.23 -0.85
N GLY A 59 -17.73 10.12 0.23
CA GLY A 59 -17.16 11.28 0.91
C GLY A 59 -15.89 11.83 0.24
N SER A 60 -15.41 11.22 -0.84
CA SER A 60 -14.16 11.64 -1.48
C SER A 60 -14.30 13.00 -2.18
N SER A 61 -13.37 13.91 -1.86
CA SER A 61 -13.35 15.30 -2.36
C SER A 61 -12.21 15.57 -3.36
N GLY A 62 -11.38 14.58 -3.63
CA GLY A 62 -10.25 14.71 -4.53
C GLY A 62 -10.61 14.61 -6.02
N PRO A 63 -9.63 14.76 -6.91
CA PRO A 63 -9.85 14.80 -8.36
C PRO A 63 -10.49 13.53 -8.94
N LEU A 64 -10.33 12.38 -8.27
CA LEU A 64 -10.98 11.12 -8.68
C LEU A 64 -12.37 10.92 -8.04
N GLY A 65 -12.77 11.75 -7.09
CA GLY A 65 -14.02 11.60 -6.36
C GLY A 65 -15.24 11.44 -7.27
N ALA A 66 -15.39 12.32 -8.26
CA ALA A 66 -16.55 12.28 -9.18
C ALA A 66 -16.69 10.95 -9.95
N ILE A 67 -15.58 10.32 -10.31
CA ILE A 67 -15.59 9.02 -10.99
C ILE A 67 -16.11 7.94 -10.04
N PHE A 68 -15.58 7.90 -8.81
CA PHE A 68 -15.97 6.90 -7.83
C PHE A 68 -17.38 7.10 -7.29
N HIS A 69 -17.87 8.35 -7.18
CA HIS A 69 -19.29 8.63 -6.89
C HIS A 69 -20.21 7.98 -7.95
N ARG A 70 -19.89 8.12 -9.24
CA ARG A 70 -20.65 7.49 -10.32
C ARG A 70 -20.64 5.96 -10.23
N LEU A 71 -19.48 5.36 -9.93
CA LEU A 71 -19.36 3.91 -9.77
C LEU A 71 -20.17 3.38 -8.59
N VAL A 72 -20.13 4.08 -7.44
CA VAL A 72 -20.94 3.71 -6.26
C VAL A 72 -22.43 3.82 -6.58
N ASN A 73 -22.87 4.92 -7.20
CA ASN A 73 -24.28 5.12 -7.59
C ASN A 73 -24.75 4.12 -8.65
N ALA A 74 -23.85 3.60 -9.47
CA ALA A 74 -24.14 2.54 -10.44
C ALA A 74 -24.11 1.11 -9.83
N GLY A 75 -23.95 0.99 -8.51
CA GLY A 75 -23.97 -0.30 -7.79
C GLY A 75 -22.68 -1.12 -7.83
N TRP A 76 -21.55 -0.53 -8.23
CA TRP A 76 -20.25 -1.22 -8.33
C TRP A 76 -19.53 -1.42 -6.99
N THR A 77 -20.12 -0.95 -5.89
CA THR A 77 -19.48 -0.97 -4.56
C THR A 77 -18.96 -2.36 -4.15
N ALA A 78 -19.77 -3.41 -4.36
CA ALA A 78 -19.36 -4.76 -3.96
C ALA A 78 -18.13 -5.27 -4.73
N TRP A 79 -17.96 -4.87 -5.99
CA TRP A 79 -16.79 -5.21 -6.79
C TRP A 79 -15.56 -4.39 -6.36
N LEU A 80 -15.74 -3.11 -6.06
CA LEU A 80 -14.69 -2.24 -5.53
C LEU A 80 -14.19 -2.76 -4.17
N ASP A 81 -15.10 -3.16 -3.28
CA ASP A 81 -14.77 -3.73 -1.97
C ASP A 81 -13.93 -5.01 -2.10
N ARG A 82 -14.32 -5.92 -3.00
CA ARG A 82 -13.56 -7.14 -3.27
C ARG A 82 -12.19 -6.81 -3.85
N GLY A 83 -12.14 -5.90 -4.83
CA GLY A 83 -10.89 -5.47 -5.46
C GLY A 83 -9.89 -4.90 -4.45
N VAL A 84 -10.33 -3.98 -3.59
CA VAL A 84 -9.51 -3.38 -2.53
C VAL A 84 -9.00 -4.45 -1.56
N LYS A 85 -9.88 -5.32 -1.06
CA LYS A 85 -9.50 -6.38 -0.12
C LYS A 85 -8.44 -7.31 -0.69
N ILE A 86 -8.64 -7.77 -1.92
CA ILE A 86 -7.69 -8.68 -2.60
C ILE A 86 -6.37 -7.96 -2.89
N ALA A 87 -6.41 -6.73 -3.38
CA ALA A 87 -5.21 -5.96 -3.67
C ALA A 87 -4.36 -5.75 -2.42
N LEU A 88 -4.96 -5.34 -1.30
CA LEU A 88 -4.26 -5.16 -0.03
C LEU A 88 -3.61 -6.47 0.46
N LEU A 89 -4.33 -7.60 0.35
CA LEU A 89 -3.82 -8.92 0.73
C LEU A 89 -2.62 -9.32 -0.13
N VAL A 90 -2.74 -9.20 -1.45
CA VAL A 90 -1.69 -9.57 -2.41
C VAL A 90 -0.45 -8.71 -2.21
N ILE A 91 -0.62 -7.38 -2.05
CA ILE A 91 0.49 -6.46 -1.78
C ILE A 91 1.19 -6.85 -0.46
N GLY A 92 0.42 -7.01 0.62
CA GLY A 92 0.97 -7.34 1.93
C GLY A 92 1.77 -8.64 1.92
N LEU A 93 1.22 -9.71 1.36
CA LEU A 93 1.92 -11.01 1.23
C LEU A 93 3.16 -10.91 0.33
N SER A 94 3.06 -10.22 -0.81
CA SER A 94 4.18 -10.02 -1.72
C SER A 94 5.37 -9.34 -1.02
N LEU A 95 5.11 -8.28 -0.28
CA LEU A 95 6.16 -7.50 0.39
C LEU A 95 6.74 -8.22 1.60
N ILE A 96 5.94 -8.90 2.41
CA ILE A 96 6.43 -9.66 3.57
C ILE A 96 7.28 -10.84 3.13
N LEU A 97 6.75 -11.66 2.22
CA LEU A 97 7.44 -12.85 1.73
C LEU A 97 8.64 -12.52 0.83
N GLY A 98 8.69 -11.30 0.30
CA GLY A 98 9.66 -10.93 -0.72
C GLY A 98 9.49 -11.74 -2.00
N LEU A 99 8.24 -12.01 -2.40
CA LEU A 99 7.86 -12.76 -3.58
C LEU A 99 7.18 -11.83 -4.58
N PHE A 100 7.67 -11.80 -5.83
CA PHE A 100 7.25 -10.83 -6.84
C PHE A 100 7.28 -9.39 -6.31
N THR A 101 8.30 -9.09 -5.49
CA THR A 101 8.42 -7.84 -4.72
C THR A 101 8.23 -6.60 -5.56
N ARG A 102 8.78 -6.58 -6.79
CA ARG A 102 8.68 -5.42 -7.68
C ARG A 102 7.24 -5.17 -8.15
N VAL A 103 6.49 -6.24 -8.43
CA VAL A 103 5.07 -6.16 -8.79
C VAL A 103 4.24 -5.67 -7.60
N GLY A 104 4.49 -6.24 -6.41
CA GLY A 104 3.85 -5.80 -5.17
C GLY A 104 4.07 -4.32 -4.87
N LEU A 105 5.29 -3.81 -5.07
CA LEU A 105 5.62 -2.39 -4.87
C LEU A 105 4.90 -1.48 -5.89
N TRP A 106 4.80 -1.89 -7.17
CA TRP A 106 4.03 -1.13 -8.16
C TRP A 106 2.54 -1.08 -7.83
N LEU A 107 1.98 -2.20 -7.40
CA LEU A 107 0.57 -2.26 -6.95
C LEU A 107 0.36 -1.40 -5.70
N ALA A 108 1.29 -1.43 -4.74
CA ALA A 108 1.25 -0.59 -3.55
C ALA A 108 1.27 0.89 -3.92
N LEU A 109 2.20 1.30 -4.81
CA LEU A 109 2.30 2.68 -5.27
C LEU A 109 1.02 3.15 -5.96
N ALA A 110 0.46 2.31 -6.85
CA ALA A 110 -0.79 2.61 -7.54
C ALA A 110 -1.96 2.76 -6.55
N MET A 111 -2.07 1.86 -5.55
CA MET A 111 -3.12 1.90 -4.53
C MET A 111 -2.99 3.15 -3.63
N LEU A 112 -1.78 3.47 -3.16
CA LEU A 112 -1.54 4.66 -2.33
C LEU A 112 -1.80 5.94 -3.13
N SER A 113 -1.38 5.98 -4.40
CA SER A 113 -1.68 7.12 -5.29
C SER A 113 -3.19 7.29 -5.50
N LEU A 114 -3.92 6.19 -5.68
CA LEU A 114 -5.37 6.21 -5.78
C LEU A 114 -6.01 6.77 -4.51
N PHE A 115 -5.62 6.28 -3.33
CA PHE A 115 -6.14 6.79 -2.06
C PHE A 115 -5.80 8.25 -1.83
N TYR A 116 -4.59 8.68 -2.18
CA TYR A 116 -4.19 10.08 -2.10
C TYR A 116 -5.04 10.97 -3.02
N LEU A 117 -5.26 10.55 -4.27
CA LEU A 117 -6.06 11.32 -5.25
C LEU A 117 -7.56 11.33 -4.94
N LEU A 118 -8.06 10.38 -4.14
CA LEU A 118 -9.44 10.43 -3.62
C LEU A 118 -9.60 11.48 -2.52
N TYR A 119 -8.57 11.68 -1.71
CA TYR A 119 -8.57 12.61 -0.57
C TYR A 119 -7.30 13.44 -0.54
N VAL A 120 -7.11 14.30 -1.54
CA VAL A 120 -6.03 15.27 -1.53
C VAL A 120 -6.30 16.25 -0.38
N PRO A 121 -5.39 16.39 0.59
CA PRO A 121 -5.58 17.32 1.70
C PRO A 121 -5.66 18.76 1.18
N THR A 122 -6.77 19.43 1.47
CA THR A 122 -7.02 20.83 1.10
C THR A 122 -7.47 21.61 2.32
N LEU A 123 -7.10 22.89 2.37
CA LEU A 123 -7.50 23.75 3.47
C LEU A 123 -9.02 23.93 3.50
N GLY A 124 -9.61 23.80 4.69
CA GLY A 124 -11.03 24.03 4.91
C GLY A 124 -11.95 22.87 4.58
N ILE A 125 -11.45 21.74 4.08
CA ILE A 125 -12.24 20.53 3.85
C ILE A 125 -11.94 19.52 4.97
N PRO A 126 -12.94 19.04 5.73
CA PRO A 126 -12.74 17.97 6.70
C PRO A 126 -12.17 16.71 6.03
N GLN A 127 -11.07 16.20 6.58
CA GLN A 127 -10.44 14.97 6.09
C GLN A 127 -10.74 13.83 7.05
N PRO A 128 -11.08 12.62 6.57
CA PRO A 128 -11.12 11.46 7.44
C PRO A 128 -9.72 11.20 8.00
N ASN A 129 -9.62 11.07 9.33
CA ASN A 129 -8.36 10.91 10.05
C ASN A 129 -7.40 12.10 9.87
N ASN A 130 -7.69 13.22 10.54
CA ASN A 130 -6.87 14.44 10.50
C ASN A 130 -5.44 14.27 11.05
N GLU A 131 -5.17 13.22 11.83
CA GLU A 131 -3.81 12.94 12.30
C GLU A 131 -2.86 12.67 11.13
N GLY A 132 -1.72 13.36 11.13
CA GLY A 132 -0.68 13.21 10.11
C GLY A 132 -1.00 13.88 8.77
N THR A 133 -1.92 14.87 8.77
CA THR A 133 -2.21 15.66 7.57
C THR A 133 -1.65 17.07 7.74
N TYR A 134 -0.64 17.41 6.94
CA TYR A 134 0.04 18.71 6.98
C TYR A 134 -0.01 19.35 5.59
N LEU A 135 -1.01 20.18 5.33
CA LEU A 135 -1.30 20.75 4.01
C LEU A 135 -1.48 19.63 2.96
N ILE A 136 -0.59 19.56 1.97
CA ILE A 136 -0.60 18.54 0.91
C ILE A 136 0.07 17.23 1.35
N VAL A 137 0.79 17.21 2.49
CA VAL A 137 1.49 16.03 2.97
C VAL A 137 0.64 15.30 3.99
N ASN A 138 0.36 14.04 3.74
CA ASN A 138 -0.29 13.13 4.67
C ASN A 138 0.45 11.79 4.75
N LYS A 139 0.04 10.93 5.67
CA LYS A 139 0.66 9.61 5.86
C LYS A 139 0.69 8.77 4.57
N THR A 140 -0.35 8.87 3.74
CA THR A 140 -0.46 8.12 2.47
C THR A 140 0.61 8.56 1.47
N LEU A 141 0.86 9.88 1.38
CA LEU A 141 1.91 10.41 0.49
C LEU A 141 3.30 10.02 0.99
N ILE A 142 3.54 10.07 2.31
CA ILE A 142 4.81 9.64 2.92
C ILE A 142 5.06 8.15 2.63
N GLU A 143 4.04 7.31 2.79
CA GLU A 143 4.14 5.88 2.51
C GLU A 143 4.36 5.62 1.01
N ALA A 144 3.68 6.36 0.12
CA ALA A 144 3.92 6.28 -1.32
C ALA A 144 5.36 6.64 -1.69
N ALA A 145 5.94 7.69 -1.07
CA ALA A 145 7.33 8.05 -1.25
C ALA A 145 8.29 6.93 -0.76
N ALA A 146 7.99 6.31 0.37
CA ALA A 146 8.77 5.18 0.89
C ALA A 146 8.70 3.96 -0.06
N VAL A 147 7.52 3.67 -0.62
CA VAL A 147 7.36 2.63 -1.66
C VAL A 147 8.15 2.97 -2.92
N ALA A 148 8.14 4.23 -3.36
CA ALA A 148 8.93 4.68 -4.51
C ALA A 148 10.44 4.50 -4.26
N VAL A 149 10.94 4.79 -3.06
CA VAL A 149 12.32 4.49 -2.67
C VAL A 149 12.59 3.00 -2.77
N LEU A 150 11.72 2.13 -2.24
CA LEU A 150 11.90 0.67 -2.33
C LEU A 150 11.90 0.15 -3.77
N LEU A 151 11.20 0.80 -4.70
CA LEU A 151 11.23 0.47 -6.13
C LEU A 151 12.58 0.75 -6.78
N MET A 152 13.34 1.73 -6.29
CA MET A 152 14.68 2.04 -6.77
C MET A 152 15.72 1.01 -6.33
N PHE A 153 15.45 0.31 -5.22
CA PHE A 153 16.33 -0.72 -4.65
C PHE A 153 15.67 -2.09 -4.80
N ASP A 154 16.32 -3.03 -5.46
CA ASP A 154 15.78 -4.38 -5.71
C ASP A 154 15.86 -5.26 -4.44
N THR A 155 15.08 -4.89 -3.41
CA THR A 155 15.13 -5.52 -2.07
C THR A 155 14.72 -6.99 -2.09
N GLY A 156 13.93 -7.44 -3.07
CA GLY A 156 13.58 -8.84 -3.26
C GLY A 156 14.78 -9.73 -3.59
N ARG A 157 15.83 -9.14 -4.19
CA ARG A 157 17.09 -9.85 -4.47
C ARG A 157 18.00 -9.96 -3.26
N ILE A 158 17.83 -9.08 -2.27
CA ILE A 158 18.66 -9.05 -1.08
C ILE A 158 18.17 -10.08 -0.07
N ALA A 159 16.87 -10.10 0.17
CA ALA A 159 16.22 -11.04 1.08
C ALA A 159 14.76 -11.26 0.68
N GLY A 160 14.36 -12.52 0.57
CA GLY A 160 13.00 -12.91 0.21
C GLY A 160 12.97 -14.14 -0.69
N LEU A 161 11.76 -14.60 -1.01
CA LEU A 161 11.58 -15.76 -1.88
C LEU A 161 12.06 -15.51 -3.32
N ASP A 162 12.06 -14.26 -3.79
CA ASP A 162 12.61 -13.88 -5.10
C ASP A 162 14.09 -14.25 -5.25
N PHE A 163 14.85 -14.19 -4.14
CA PHE A 163 16.25 -14.62 -4.13
C PHE A 163 16.41 -16.12 -4.45
N PHE A 164 15.57 -16.96 -3.84
CA PHE A 164 15.62 -18.42 -4.04
C PHE A 164 15.13 -18.82 -5.44
N LEU A 165 14.07 -18.17 -5.94
CA LEU A 165 13.54 -18.47 -7.27
C LEU A 165 14.55 -18.18 -8.40
N ARG A 166 15.35 -17.13 -8.27
CA ARG A 166 16.38 -16.79 -9.26
C ARG A 166 17.57 -17.73 -9.19
N ARG A 167 18.01 -18.12 -7.98
CA ARG A 167 19.13 -19.04 -7.81
C ARG A 167 18.89 -20.38 -8.51
N ARG A 168 17.65 -20.85 -8.50
CA ARG A 168 17.24 -22.10 -9.17
C ARG A 168 17.31 -22.02 -10.71
N LYS A 169 17.14 -20.83 -11.28
CA LYS A 169 17.15 -20.61 -12.74
C LYS A 169 18.55 -20.58 -13.35
N TYR A 170 19.60 -20.43 -12.55
CA TYR A 170 21.00 -20.43 -12.99
C TYR A 170 21.72 -21.74 -12.68
N SER A 171 21.05 -22.70 -12.02
CA SER A 171 21.60 -24.01 -11.63
C SER A 171 21.06 -25.16 -12.49
N SER A 172 20.24 -24.87 -13.48
CA SER A 172 19.74 -25.80 -14.51
C SER A 172 20.25 -25.37 -15.89
#